data_544ba2957f84d2997690d2d64f2ce207
#
_entry.id   544ba2957f84d2997690d2d64f2ce207
#
_cell.length_a   1.000
_cell.length_b   1.000
_cell.length_c   1.000
_cell.angle_alpha   90.00
_cell.angle_beta   90.00
_cell.angle_gamma   90.00
#
_symmetry.space_group_name_H-M   'P 1'
#
loop_
_entity.id
_entity.type
_entity.pdbx_description
1 polymer ?
#
loop_
_entity_poly.entity_id
_entity_poly.type
_entity_poly.pdbx_seq_one_letter_code
_entity_poly.pdbx_strand_id
1 'polypeptide(L)'
;MLLALVGGTEPLGDSGLLFLFKNEVIMIRANDIQEKLLHLIGWEQNYNTSDLKISDALTVSESGLYFQQIHPLLTLQNMSCIAPDFKNTTFNEYNSEKEYKKGNIVKINDTLYKALQNCKGISPEDESNEIYDATEYWVETNPFSEWLESKTKASIQKAISRYYTEKIAQGTYKTLCENKTLFDGTGRIVDVVKNRRNLVGFEIVPIRAKGITTKINKIGLQFTEPGEYILYLMHSSMYEPVKVITLTKTRKNSVEWFTVDDLYLPYQSENNDAGGSWYLCYLQSQLPEGSQAIRKDKDWSKEPCKSCSRSEYTSWLSWSKYLEVHPFYVNEEMLNESMALWDVENNEYTYDTNYGINLEISVSCDITDFIVEQRAIFQDIIAKQVAIDMLREFAYNANVRTNRHSINASRIDILYEIDGDSSSMKQSGLSHQLNLAYKAIKLSTEGLDRVCLPCKNNGIKYRTV
;
A
#
# COMPACT_ATOMS: atom_id res chain seq x y z
N MET A 1 28.03 -11.02 29.63
CA MET A 1 28.94 -11.04 28.48
C MET A 1 28.33 -10.15 27.42
N LEU A 2 28.85 -8.93 27.32
CA LEU A 2 28.41 -7.90 26.39
C LEU A 2 28.77 -8.31 24.95
N LEU A 3 27.89 -8.08 24.00
CA LEU A 3 28.25 -7.99 22.59
C LEU A 3 27.59 -6.75 21.98
N ALA A 4 28.46 -5.99 21.35
CA ALA A 4 28.31 -4.64 20.90
C ALA A 4 27.33 -4.52 19.71
N LEU A 5 26.51 -3.47 19.78
CA LEU A 5 25.80 -2.87 18.65
C LEU A 5 26.78 -2.11 17.77
N VAL A 6 26.87 -2.49 16.51
CA VAL A 6 27.46 -1.67 15.46
C VAL A 6 26.31 -1.01 14.71
N GLY A 7 26.24 0.30 14.80
CA GLY A 7 25.26 1.11 14.10
C GLY A 7 25.59 1.24 12.63
N GLY A 8 24.59 1.00 11.79
CA GLY A 8 24.52 1.44 10.41
C GLY A 8 23.18 2.14 10.23
N THR A 9 23.20 3.45 10.08
CA THR A 9 22.03 4.25 9.72
C THR A 9 21.88 4.23 8.21
N GLU A 10 21.00 3.38 7.70
CA GLU A 10 20.44 3.56 6.37
C GLU A 10 19.05 4.20 6.48
N PRO A 11 18.68 5.10 5.54
CA PRO A 11 17.39 5.75 5.59
C PRO A 11 16.27 4.74 5.30
N LEU A 12 15.31 4.69 6.21
CA LEU A 12 14.08 3.91 6.08
C LEU A 12 13.32 4.34 4.82
N GLY A 13 13.39 3.51 3.79
CA GLY A 13 12.44 3.52 2.70
C GLY A 13 11.04 3.17 3.23
N ASP A 14 10.02 3.72 2.57
CA ASP A 14 8.60 3.55 2.85
C ASP A 14 8.18 2.07 2.91
N SER A 15 8.48 1.43 4.01
CA SER A 15 8.00 0.08 4.31
C SER A 15 6.88 0.20 5.34
N GLY A 16 5.68 -0.20 4.92
CA GLY A 16 4.53 -0.31 5.79
C GLY A 16 4.91 -0.97 7.12
N LEU A 17 4.55 -0.34 8.23
CA LEU A 17 4.86 -0.82 9.58
C LEU A 17 4.26 -2.21 9.80
N LEU A 18 5.12 -3.21 9.73
CA LEU A 18 4.81 -4.58 10.11
C LEU A 18 4.86 -4.65 11.65
N PHE A 19 3.71 -4.61 12.30
CA PHE A 19 3.64 -4.90 13.72
C PHE A 19 3.79 -6.41 13.94
N LEU A 20 5.02 -6.84 14.23
CA LEU A 20 5.30 -8.19 14.68
C LEU A 20 4.83 -8.36 16.14
N PHE A 21 3.58 -8.71 16.32
CA PHE A 21 3.18 -9.43 17.54
C PHE A 21 3.36 -10.92 17.28
N LYS A 22 3.96 -11.62 18.26
CA LYS A 22 4.22 -13.06 18.19
C LYS A 22 2.99 -13.79 17.62
N ASN A 23 3.14 -14.37 16.43
CA ASN A 23 2.32 -15.36 15.76
C ASN A 23 1.09 -14.93 14.96
N GLU A 24 0.81 -13.65 14.69
CA GLU A 24 -0.33 -13.32 13.81
C GLU A 24 -0.02 -12.08 12.96
N VAL A 25 0.13 -12.27 11.65
CA VAL A 25 0.30 -11.18 10.68
C VAL A 25 -1.08 -10.62 10.34
N ILE A 26 -1.34 -9.42 10.80
CA ILE A 26 -2.55 -8.66 10.47
C ILE A 26 -2.33 -7.97 9.13
N MET A 27 -3.16 -8.25 8.14
CA MET A 27 -3.13 -7.49 6.90
C MET A 27 -4.29 -6.48 6.87
N ILE A 28 -3.94 -5.26 7.19
CA ILE A 28 -4.66 -4.07 6.73
C ILE A 28 -3.69 -3.39 5.76
N ARG A 29 -4.13 -3.13 4.55
CA ARG A 29 -3.36 -2.36 3.57
C ARG A 29 -3.34 -0.90 4.02
N ALA A 30 -2.27 -0.53 4.73
CA ALA A 30 -2.16 0.76 5.39
C ALA A 30 -2.26 1.92 4.40
N ASN A 31 -1.60 1.81 3.25
CA ASN A 31 -1.63 2.83 2.20
C ASN A 31 -3.05 3.05 1.68
N ASP A 32 -3.78 1.97 1.37
CA ASP A 32 -5.16 2.07 0.87
C ASP A 32 -6.09 2.74 1.89
N ILE A 33 -5.94 2.40 3.18
CA ILE A 33 -6.70 3.04 4.26
C ILE A 33 -6.37 4.53 4.35
N GLN A 34 -5.09 4.88 4.33
CA GLN A 34 -4.66 6.27 4.41
C GLN A 34 -5.22 7.09 3.24
N GLU A 35 -5.07 6.58 2.01
CA GLU A 35 -5.55 7.27 0.81
C GLU A 35 -7.09 7.39 0.77
N LYS A 36 -7.77 6.28 0.99
CA LYS A 36 -9.25 6.23 0.86
C LYS A 36 -10.00 6.93 2.00
N LEU A 37 -9.37 7.11 3.17
CA LEU A 37 -9.96 7.82 4.30
C LEU A 37 -9.49 9.27 4.45
N LEU A 38 -8.51 9.71 3.66
CA LEU A 38 -7.96 11.07 3.73
C LEU A 38 -9.04 12.13 3.48
N HIS A 39 -9.92 11.87 2.52
CA HIS A 39 -11.00 12.79 2.12
C HIS A 39 -12.21 12.80 3.05
N LEU A 40 -12.22 11.98 4.10
CA LEU A 40 -13.37 11.86 4.97
C LEU A 40 -13.64 13.16 5.76
N ILE A 41 -12.56 13.84 6.18
CA ILE A 41 -12.59 15.11 6.92
C ILE A 41 -11.57 16.04 6.30
N GLY A 42 -12.00 17.25 5.96
CA GLY A 42 -11.16 18.22 5.28
C GLY A 42 -10.52 19.27 6.20
N TRP A 43 -9.56 19.99 5.65
CA TRP A 43 -9.04 21.24 6.21
C TRP A 43 -9.70 22.41 5.47
N GLU A 44 -10.38 23.27 6.20
CA GLU A 44 -11.06 24.42 5.62
C GLU A 44 -10.07 25.51 5.22
N GLN A 45 -10.20 26.02 4.00
CA GLN A 45 -9.45 27.20 3.51
C GLN A 45 -10.25 28.45 3.82
N ASN A 46 -9.78 29.25 4.76
CA ASN A 46 -10.39 30.53 5.14
C ASN A 46 -9.75 31.69 4.38
N TYR A 47 -10.42 32.84 4.34
CA TYR A 47 -9.90 34.08 3.72
C TYR A 47 -8.52 34.48 4.20
N ASN A 48 -8.20 34.25 5.48
CA ASN A 48 -6.94 34.62 6.10
C ASN A 48 -5.80 33.60 5.80
N THR A 49 -6.11 32.53 5.08
CA THR A 49 -5.16 31.47 4.73
C THR A 49 -5.01 31.29 3.24
N SER A 50 -5.44 32.28 2.46
CA SER A 50 -5.33 32.27 0.98
C SER A 50 -3.91 32.00 0.47
N ASP A 51 -2.89 32.44 1.25
CA ASP A 51 -1.48 32.21 0.90
C ASP A 51 -0.97 30.81 1.29
N LEU A 52 -1.77 30.04 2.06
CA LEU A 52 -1.45 28.69 2.49
C LEU A 52 -2.11 27.69 1.56
N LYS A 53 -1.50 27.46 0.42
CA LYS A 53 -1.97 26.43 -0.53
C LYS A 53 -1.74 25.04 0.07
N ILE A 54 -2.77 24.22 0.03
CA ILE A 54 -2.70 22.79 0.33
C ILE A 54 -3.30 21.98 -0.80
N SER A 55 -2.99 20.69 -0.87
CA SER A 55 -3.53 19.82 -1.91
C SER A 55 -5.06 19.71 -1.83
N ASP A 56 -5.71 19.51 -2.97
CA ASP A 56 -7.14 19.29 -3.04
C ASP A 56 -7.57 18.08 -2.19
N ALA A 57 -6.69 17.08 -2.09
CA ALA A 57 -6.90 15.93 -1.24
C ALA A 57 -7.16 16.27 0.24
N LEU A 58 -6.58 17.36 0.73
CA LEU A 58 -6.76 17.82 2.11
C LEU A 58 -7.97 18.75 2.28
N THR A 59 -8.45 19.40 1.22
CA THR A 59 -9.57 20.36 1.29
C THR A 59 -10.93 19.70 1.15
N VAL A 60 -10.98 18.53 0.50
CA VAL A 60 -12.23 17.78 0.31
C VAL A 60 -12.70 17.19 1.63
N SER A 61 -13.99 17.28 1.90
CA SER A 61 -14.65 16.61 3.03
C SER A 61 -15.88 15.86 2.55
N GLU A 62 -15.79 14.55 2.45
CA GLU A 62 -16.93 13.69 2.10
C GLU A 62 -18.03 13.71 3.17
N SER A 63 -17.64 13.90 4.43
CA SER A 63 -18.57 13.96 5.55
C SER A 63 -19.18 15.33 5.77
N GLY A 64 -18.67 16.37 5.11
CA GLY A 64 -19.01 17.77 5.37
C GLY A 64 -18.40 18.33 6.65
N LEU A 65 -17.58 17.57 7.37
CA LEU A 65 -16.87 18.04 8.56
C LEU A 65 -15.47 18.53 8.21
N TYR A 66 -15.04 19.56 8.93
CA TYR A 66 -13.70 20.13 8.82
C TYR A 66 -13.02 20.11 10.19
N PHE A 67 -11.69 19.94 10.21
CA PHE A 67 -10.93 19.85 11.46
C PHE A 67 -11.06 21.10 12.33
N GLN A 68 -11.25 22.28 11.72
CA GLN A 68 -11.51 23.54 12.44
C GLN A 68 -12.79 23.50 13.26
N GLN A 69 -13.77 22.71 12.87
CA GLN A 69 -15.03 22.52 13.63
C GLN A 69 -14.86 21.59 14.83
N ILE A 70 -13.84 20.73 14.81
CA ILE A 70 -13.52 19.83 15.92
C ILE A 70 -12.82 20.59 17.05
N HIS A 71 -11.89 21.49 16.67
CA HIS A 71 -11.20 22.32 17.64
C HIS A 71 -10.73 23.64 17.01
N PRO A 72 -10.97 24.81 17.63
CA PRO A 72 -10.67 26.11 17.05
C PRO A 72 -9.20 26.38 16.77
N LEU A 73 -8.26 25.67 17.41
CA LEU A 73 -6.83 25.78 17.11
C LEU A 73 -6.40 25.01 15.88
N LEU A 74 -7.23 24.12 15.33
CA LEU A 74 -6.92 23.35 14.12
C LEU A 74 -7.18 24.17 12.86
N THR A 75 -6.44 25.24 12.67
CA THR A 75 -6.49 26.10 11.49
C THR A 75 -5.21 25.94 10.68
N LEU A 76 -5.28 26.13 9.36
CA LEU A 76 -4.09 26.09 8.50
C LEU A 76 -3.01 27.06 8.98
N GLN A 77 -3.39 28.23 9.44
CA GLN A 77 -2.46 29.22 9.99
C GLN A 77 -1.70 28.71 11.22
N ASN A 78 -2.39 28.06 12.15
CA ASN A 78 -1.74 27.47 13.34
C ASN A 78 -0.86 26.29 12.94
N MET A 79 -1.33 25.43 11.99
CA MET A 79 -0.57 24.29 11.50
C MET A 79 0.70 24.74 10.77
N SER A 80 0.64 25.82 9.99
CA SER A 80 1.83 26.39 9.34
C SER A 80 2.88 26.91 10.33
N CYS A 81 2.47 27.28 11.55
CA CYS A 81 3.43 27.70 12.59
C CYS A 81 4.22 26.54 13.20
N ILE A 82 3.68 25.33 13.15
CA ILE A 82 4.31 24.12 13.72
C ILE A 82 4.94 23.23 12.66
N ALA A 83 4.63 23.44 11.40
CA ALA A 83 5.24 22.68 10.32
C ALA A 83 6.76 22.90 10.32
N PRO A 84 7.57 21.83 10.24
CA PRO A 84 9.03 21.94 10.19
C PRO A 84 9.43 22.75 8.96
N ASP A 85 10.40 23.65 9.17
CA ASP A 85 11.09 24.37 8.10
C ASP A 85 10.24 25.21 7.12
N PHE A 86 8.92 25.28 7.32
CA PHE A 86 8.04 26.00 6.41
C PHE A 86 8.19 27.54 6.51
N LYS A 87 8.24 28.08 7.73
CA LYS A 87 8.31 29.56 7.91
C LYS A 87 9.74 30.10 7.95
N ASN A 88 10.71 29.28 8.31
CA ASN A 88 12.10 29.71 8.54
C ASN A 88 13.05 29.24 7.44
N THR A 89 12.60 28.44 6.51
CA THR A 89 13.43 27.96 5.41
C THR A 89 13.33 28.92 4.22
N THR A 90 14.43 29.56 3.91
CA THR A 90 14.59 30.31 2.67
C THR A 90 14.96 29.29 1.58
N PHE A 91 14.04 28.96 0.71
CA PHE A 91 14.35 28.13 -0.46
C PHE A 91 15.20 28.92 -1.43
N ASN A 92 16.31 28.32 -1.87
CA ASN A 92 17.18 28.96 -2.84
C ASN A 92 16.51 28.99 -4.21
N GLU A 93 16.71 30.11 -4.92
CA GLU A 93 16.35 30.17 -6.33
C GLU A 93 17.11 29.11 -7.13
N TYR A 94 16.47 28.60 -8.17
CA TYR A 94 17.10 27.65 -9.09
C TYR A 94 18.33 28.30 -9.75
N ASN A 95 19.40 27.52 -9.88
CA ASN A 95 20.63 27.94 -10.56
C ASN A 95 21.10 26.83 -11.49
N SER A 96 21.15 27.08 -12.78
CA SER A 96 21.54 26.09 -13.80
C SER A 96 22.97 25.54 -13.66
N GLU A 97 23.86 26.29 -13.01
CA GLU A 97 25.25 25.86 -12.81
C GLU A 97 25.42 24.91 -11.61
N LYS A 98 24.43 24.87 -10.73
CA LYS A 98 24.44 24.05 -9.53
C LYS A 98 23.99 22.61 -9.83
N GLU A 99 24.63 21.65 -9.18
CA GLU A 99 24.19 20.26 -9.16
C GLU A 99 23.14 20.08 -8.05
N TYR A 100 22.01 19.48 -8.38
CA TYR A 100 20.94 19.15 -7.45
C TYR A 100 20.87 17.64 -7.25
N LYS A 101 20.66 17.24 -6.01
CA LYS A 101 20.48 15.83 -5.62
C LYS A 101 18.99 15.55 -5.43
N LYS A 102 18.60 14.29 -5.63
CA LYS A 102 17.25 13.84 -5.31
C LYS A 102 16.79 14.35 -3.95
N GLY A 103 15.61 14.96 -3.90
CA GLY A 103 15.02 15.55 -2.70
C GLY A 103 15.41 17.03 -2.44
N ASN A 104 16.32 17.62 -3.22
CA ASN A 104 16.57 19.06 -3.10
C ASN A 104 15.34 19.87 -3.57
N ILE A 105 15.03 20.94 -2.84
CA ILE A 105 13.93 21.85 -3.18
C ILE A 105 14.52 23.18 -3.64
N VAL A 106 14.00 23.69 -4.73
CA VAL A 106 14.35 25.00 -5.31
C VAL A 106 13.09 25.81 -5.54
N LYS A 107 13.25 27.11 -5.62
CA LYS A 107 12.19 28.05 -5.92
C LYS A 107 12.41 28.63 -7.33
N ILE A 108 11.35 28.71 -8.11
CA ILE A 108 11.28 29.50 -9.35
C ILE A 108 10.02 30.35 -9.25
N ASN A 109 10.18 31.65 -9.37
CA ASN A 109 9.10 32.61 -9.12
C ASN A 109 8.51 32.35 -7.71
N ASP A 110 7.24 31.95 -7.61
CA ASP A 110 6.61 31.62 -6.34
C ASP A 110 6.31 30.11 -6.17
N THR A 111 6.76 29.29 -7.12
CA THR A 111 6.54 27.85 -7.13
C THR A 111 7.79 27.11 -6.60
N LEU A 112 7.55 26.09 -5.80
CA LEU A 112 8.60 25.22 -5.29
C LEU A 112 8.64 23.93 -6.10
N TYR A 113 9.85 23.48 -6.43
CA TYR A 113 10.10 22.25 -7.16
C TYR A 113 11.06 21.36 -6.39
N LYS A 114 10.76 20.07 -6.37
CA LYS A 114 11.58 19.03 -5.72
C LYS A 114 12.24 18.16 -6.77
N ALA A 115 13.54 17.96 -6.65
CA ALA A 115 14.29 17.09 -7.54
C ALA A 115 13.93 15.61 -7.28
N LEU A 116 13.49 14.90 -8.33
CA LEU A 116 13.17 13.47 -8.30
C LEU A 116 14.42 12.61 -8.45
N GLN A 117 15.43 13.15 -9.11
CA GLN A 117 16.73 12.52 -9.31
C GLN A 117 17.85 13.57 -9.34
N ASN A 118 19.10 13.10 -9.43
CA ASN A 118 20.23 14.04 -9.52
C ASN A 118 20.23 14.71 -10.88
N CYS A 119 20.33 16.03 -10.92
CA CYS A 119 20.32 16.81 -12.17
C CYS A 119 21.20 18.06 -12.09
N LYS A 120 21.62 18.54 -13.25
CA LYS A 120 22.34 19.80 -13.42
C LYS A 120 21.95 20.41 -14.77
N GLY A 121 21.64 21.70 -14.78
CA GLY A 121 21.34 22.44 -16.01
C GLY A 121 19.95 22.20 -16.58
N ILE A 122 19.10 21.40 -15.92
CA ILE A 122 17.72 21.15 -16.32
C ILE A 122 16.82 21.98 -15.40
N SER A 123 16.13 22.98 -15.97
CA SER A 123 15.20 23.80 -15.20
C SER A 123 13.86 23.10 -15.01
N PRO A 124 13.21 23.25 -13.84
CA PRO A 124 11.84 22.76 -13.63
C PRO A 124 10.79 23.31 -14.62
N GLU A 125 11.03 24.51 -15.18
CA GLU A 125 10.13 25.15 -16.13
C GLU A 125 10.53 24.91 -17.59
N ASP A 126 11.58 24.13 -17.85
CA ASP A 126 11.97 23.79 -19.21
C ASP A 126 10.88 22.96 -19.87
N GLU A 127 10.58 23.26 -21.12
CA GLU A 127 9.73 22.39 -21.92
C GLU A 127 10.46 21.07 -22.21
N SER A 128 9.72 19.97 -22.12
CA SER A 128 10.22 18.66 -22.51
C SER A 128 10.64 18.66 -23.98
N ASN A 129 11.78 18.07 -24.30
CA ASN A 129 12.30 17.99 -25.66
C ASN A 129 12.79 16.58 -25.96
N GLU A 130 13.32 16.34 -27.18
CA GLU A 130 13.81 15.01 -27.60
C GLU A 130 15.00 14.49 -26.76
N ILE A 131 15.64 15.34 -25.95
CA ILE A 131 16.83 14.97 -25.17
C ILE A 131 16.43 14.63 -23.72
N TYR A 132 15.47 15.32 -23.15
CA TYR A 132 15.00 15.07 -21.79
C TYR A 132 13.56 15.56 -21.58
N ASP A 133 12.89 14.96 -20.61
CA ASP A 133 11.62 15.42 -20.05
C ASP A 133 11.88 16.03 -18.67
N ALA A 134 11.62 17.33 -18.52
CA ALA A 134 11.83 18.03 -17.26
C ALA A 134 10.99 17.44 -16.11
N THR A 135 9.84 16.82 -16.41
CA THR A 135 8.98 16.17 -15.42
C THR A 135 9.61 14.89 -14.82
N GLU A 136 10.57 14.27 -15.49
CA GLU A 136 11.33 13.16 -14.93
C GLU A 136 12.31 13.62 -13.84
N TYR A 137 12.73 14.88 -13.88
CA TYR A 137 13.73 15.45 -12.98
C TYR A 137 13.13 16.26 -11.84
N TRP A 138 11.99 16.90 -12.08
CA TRP A 138 11.38 17.82 -11.16
C TRP A 138 9.88 17.59 -11.00
N VAL A 139 9.40 17.82 -9.79
CA VAL A 139 7.96 17.83 -9.47
C VAL A 139 7.65 19.07 -8.66
N GLU A 140 6.53 19.72 -9.00
CA GLU A 140 6.01 20.79 -8.14
C GLU A 140 5.71 20.23 -6.75
N THR A 141 6.12 20.96 -5.72
CA THR A 141 5.99 20.49 -4.33
C THR A 141 5.45 21.61 -3.44
N ASN A 142 4.74 21.19 -2.41
CA ASN A 142 4.31 22.08 -1.34
C ASN A 142 4.64 21.43 0.01
N PRO A 143 5.81 21.76 0.61
CA PRO A 143 6.27 21.12 1.84
C PRO A 143 5.29 21.20 3.01
N PHE A 144 4.53 22.28 3.10
CA PHE A 144 3.49 22.41 4.12
C PHE A 144 2.34 21.43 3.87
N SER A 145 1.85 21.36 2.64
CA SER A 145 0.80 20.42 2.25
C SER A 145 1.24 18.97 2.44
N GLU A 146 2.45 18.61 1.97
CA GLU A 146 3.02 17.27 2.14
C GLU A 146 3.15 16.88 3.63
N TRP A 147 3.62 17.80 4.47
CA TRP A 147 3.73 17.57 5.91
C TRP A 147 2.34 17.36 6.54
N LEU A 148 1.38 18.22 6.24
CA LEU A 148 0.02 18.16 6.79
C LEU A 148 -0.68 16.86 6.37
N GLU A 149 -0.52 16.48 5.10
CA GLU A 149 -1.03 15.23 4.55
C GLU A 149 -0.42 14.01 5.25
N SER A 150 0.92 13.97 5.37
CA SER A 150 1.64 12.90 6.07
C SER A 150 1.16 12.74 7.52
N LYS A 151 0.98 13.86 8.24
CA LYS A 151 0.47 13.83 9.63
C LYS A 151 -0.98 13.35 9.70
N THR A 152 -1.83 13.81 8.80
CA THR A 152 -3.23 13.38 8.72
C THR A 152 -3.32 11.89 8.41
N LYS A 153 -2.57 11.39 7.42
CA LYS A 153 -2.48 9.97 7.08
C LYS A 153 -1.98 9.11 8.25
N ALA A 154 -0.95 9.56 8.95
CA ALA A 154 -0.42 8.85 10.13
C ALA A 154 -1.47 8.75 11.26
N SER A 155 -2.22 9.81 11.51
CA SER A 155 -3.30 9.81 12.51
C SER A 155 -4.49 8.93 12.11
N ILE A 156 -4.85 8.91 10.82
CA ILE A 156 -5.86 7.98 10.27
C ILE A 156 -5.42 6.54 10.52
N GLN A 157 -4.19 6.20 10.12
CA GLN A 157 -3.65 4.86 10.34
C GLN A 157 -3.67 4.45 11.81
N LYS A 158 -3.27 5.37 12.71
CA LYS A 158 -3.27 5.14 14.15
C LYS A 158 -4.69 4.87 14.68
N ALA A 159 -5.68 5.66 14.23
CA ALA A 159 -7.07 5.47 14.61
C ALA A 159 -7.60 4.10 14.17
N ILE A 160 -7.42 3.74 12.91
CA ILE A 160 -7.92 2.47 12.37
C ILE A 160 -7.17 1.27 12.95
N SER A 161 -5.84 1.35 13.10
CA SER A 161 -5.04 0.28 13.70
C SER A 161 -5.45 0.01 15.15
N ARG A 162 -5.73 1.06 15.92
CA ARG A 162 -6.23 0.93 17.29
C ARG A 162 -7.61 0.27 17.32
N TYR A 163 -8.55 0.75 16.49
CA TYR A 163 -9.87 0.13 16.37
C TYR A 163 -9.77 -1.35 16.05
N TYR A 164 -8.94 -1.65 15.07
CA TYR A 164 -8.68 -3.01 14.65
C TYR A 164 -8.17 -3.88 15.81
N THR A 165 -7.12 -3.43 16.49
CA THR A 165 -6.51 -4.17 17.61
C THR A 165 -7.49 -4.38 18.76
N GLU A 166 -8.29 -3.36 19.12
CA GLU A 166 -9.21 -3.43 20.26
C GLU A 166 -10.49 -4.21 19.98
N LYS A 167 -10.98 -4.22 18.73
CA LYS A 167 -12.32 -4.74 18.40
C LYS A 167 -12.31 -5.98 17.53
N ILE A 168 -11.34 -6.12 16.65
CA ILE A 168 -11.34 -7.17 15.64
C ILE A 168 -10.30 -8.24 15.95
N ALA A 169 -9.09 -7.86 16.32
CA ALA A 169 -7.97 -8.78 16.55
C ALA A 169 -8.16 -9.73 17.75
N GLN A 170 -9.14 -9.49 18.59
CA GLN A 170 -9.40 -10.35 19.76
C GLN A 170 -9.88 -11.77 19.44
N GLY A 171 -9.93 -12.17 18.19
CA GLY A 171 -10.40 -13.51 17.88
C GLY A 171 -10.09 -14.14 16.55
N THR A 172 -9.60 -13.42 15.52
CA THR A 172 -9.59 -14.05 14.21
C THR A 172 -8.77 -13.35 13.15
N TYR A 173 -7.48 -13.53 13.19
CA TYR A 173 -6.69 -13.43 11.99
C TYR A 173 -6.18 -14.80 11.60
N LYS A 174 -6.60 -15.24 10.44
CA LYS A 174 -6.06 -16.46 9.87
C LYS A 174 -5.30 -16.07 8.61
N THR A 175 -4.00 -16.24 8.64
CA THR A 175 -3.27 -16.52 7.41
C THR A 175 -3.82 -17.86 6.92
N LEU A 176 -4.53 -17.83 5.82
CA LEU A 176 -5.17 -19.01 5.26
C LEU A 176 -4.15 -19.90 4.56
N CYS A 177 -3.16 -19.25 3.96
CA CYS A 177 -2.03 -19.88 3.29
C CYS A 177 -0.82 -18.97 3.42
N GLU A 178 0.32 -19.47 3.86
CA GLU A 178 1.53 -18.69 4.07
C GLU A 178 2.70 -19.24 3.27
N ASN A 179 3.36 -18.36 2.48
CA ASN A 179 4.60 -18.62 1.75
C ASN A 179 4.57 -19.94 0.96
N LYS A 180 3.52 -20.17 0.18
CA LYS A 180 3.40 -21.37 -0.65
C LYS A 180 3.76 -21.06 -2.09
N THR A 181 4.58 -21.92 -2.66
CA THR A 181 4.90 -21.87 -4.09
C THR A 181 3.79 -22.54 -4.91
N LEU A 182 3.56 -22.04 -6.12
CA LEU A 182 2.57 -22.64 -7.01
C LEU A 182 2.90 -24.10 -7.32
N PHE A 183 4.19 -24.41 -7.40
CA PHE A 183 4.72 -25.75 -7.59
C PHE A 183 6.07 -25.91 -6.94
N ASP A 184 6.47 -27.16 -6.69
CA ASP A 184 7.76 -27.49 -6.14
C ASP A 184 8.88 -27.16 -7.13
N GLY A 185 9.83 -26.29 -6.73
CA GLY A 185 10.98 -25.88 -7.53
C GLY A 185 12.00 -26.98 -7.79
N THR A 186 11.87 -28.15 -7.16
CA THR A 186 12.81 -29.26 -7.25
C THR A 186 12.58 -30.18 -8.45
N GLY A 187 11.68 -29.84 -9.34
CA GLY A 187 11.35 -30.65 -10.49
C GLY A 187 12.44 -30.67 -11.57
N ARG A 188 12.38 -31.73 -12.40
CA ARG A 188 13.25 -31.92 -13.55
C ARG A 188 13.04 -30.77 -14.55
N ILE A 189 14.10 -30.13 -15.01
CA ILE A 189 14.07 -29.26 -16.18
C ILE A 189 13.79 -30.17 -17.38
N VAL A 190 12.69 -29.89 -18.06
CA VAL A 190 12.24 -30.78 -19.13
C VAL A 190 12.57 -30.21 -20.50
N ASP A 191 12.33 -28.89 -20.67
CA ASP A 191 12.51 -28.30 -21.98
C ASP A 191 12.53 -26.75 -21.88
N VAL A 192 12.95 -26.12 -22.98
CA VAL A 192 12.87 -24.67 -23.16
C VAL A 192 11.64 -24.32 -23.99
N VAL A 193 10.97 -23.24 -23.58
CA VAL A 193 9.82 -22.70 -24.31
C VAL A 193 10.33 -21.87 -25.49
N LYS A 194 9.89 -22.22 -26.70
CA LYS A 194 10.22 -21.44 -27.88
C LYS A 194 9.70 -20.03 -27.79
N ASN A 195 10.58 -19.06 -28.06
CA ASN A 195 10.17 -17.67 -28.18
C ASN A 195 9.39 -17.49 -29.50
N ARG A 196 8.14 -17.13 -29.40
CA ARG A 196 7.22 -16.84 -30.52
C ARG A 196 6.80 -15.38 -30.56
N ARG A 197 7.46 -14.52 -29.72
CA ARG A 197 7.14 -13.12 -29.52
C ARG A 197 5.78 -12.86 -28.88
N ASN A 198 5.13 -13.88 -28.36
CA ASN A 198 3.83 -13.80 -27.69
C ASN A 198 3.94 -13.08 -26.33
N LEU A 199 2.82 -12.54 -25.86
CA LEU A 199 2.62 -12.26 -24.45
C LEU A 199 2.32 -13.57 -23.73
N VAL A 200 3.01 -13.86 -22.64
CA VAL A 200 2.87 -15.14 -21.94
C VAL A 200 2.91 -14.94 -20.43
N GLY A 201 2.21 -15.77 -19.67
CA GLY A 201 2.23 -15.70 -18.22
C GLY A 201 1.18 -16.55 -17.55
N PHE A 202 0.75 -16.09 -16.39
CA PHE A 202 -0.32 -16.67 -15.59
C PHE A 202 -1.53 -15.75 -15.51
N GLU A 203 -2.70 -16.28 -15.81
CA GLU A 203 -3.95 -15.75 -15.30
C GLU A 203 -4.15 -16.27 -13.89
N ILE A 204 -4.47 -15.39 -12.96
CA ILE A 204 -4.70 -15.68 -11.55
C ILE A 204 -6.12 -15.21 -11.22
N VAL A 205 -6.99 -16.14 -10.89
CA VAL A 205 -8.38 -15.88 -10.56
C VAL A 205 -8.55 -16.05 -9.05
N PRO A 206 -8.59 -14.96 -8.27
CA PRO A 206 -8.87 -15.05 -6.84
C PRO A 206 -10.29 -15.56 -6.59
N ILE A 207 -10.47 -16.30 -5.50
CA ILE A 207 -11.82 -16.72 -5.10
C ILE A 207 -12.70 -15.49 -4.87
N ARG A 208 -13.95 -15.58 -5.30
CA ARG A 208 -14.97 -14.54 -5.11
C ARG A 208 -15.47 -14.49 -3.67
N ALA A 209 -14.60 -14.03 -2.77
CA ALA A 209 -14.92 -13.94 -1.36
C ALA A 209 -14.41 -12.61 -0.80
N LYS A 210 -15.34 -11.76 -0.40
CA LYS A 210 -15.00 -10.51 0.29
C LYS A 210 -14.19 -10.79 1.54
N GLY A 211 -13.13 -10.03 1.74
CA GLY A 211 -12.26 -10.14 2.90
C GLY A 211 -11.18 -11.22 2.78
N ILE A 212 -10.96 -11.77 1.58
CA ILE A 212 -9.81 -12.64 1.29
C ILE A 212 -8.93 -11.94 0.26
N THR A 213 -7.65 -11.80 0.58
CA THR A 213 -6.65 -11.20 -0.31
C THR A 213 -5.49 -12.14 -0.53
N THR A 214 -5.07 -12.27 -1.77
CA THR A 214 -3.85 -12.97 -2.16
C THR A 214 -2.71 -11.96 -2.28
N LYS A 215 -1.54 -12.31 -1.75
CA LYS A 215 -0.29 -11.56 -1.92
C LYS A 215 0.73 -12.43 -2.63
N ILE A 216 1.38 -11.88 -3.64
CA ILE A 216 2.59 -12.46 -4.22
C ILE A 216 3.77 -11.96 -3.40
N ASN A 217 4.48 -12.86 -2.70
CA ASN A 217 5.64 -12.52 -1.87
C ASN A 217 6.93 -12.53 -2.67
N LYS A 218 7.05 -13.52 -3.57
CA LYS A 218 8.23 -13.65 -4.44
C LYS A 218 7.83 -14.13 -5.83
N ILE A 219 8.62 -13.72 -6.80
CA ILE A 219 8.58 -14.19 -8.17
C ILE A 219 9.86 -14.98 -8.42
N GLY A 220 9.71 -16.23 -8.84
CA GLY A 220 10.80 -17.10 -9.26
C GLY A 220 10.91 -17.05 -10.78
N LEU A 221 12.11 -16.73 -11.29
CA LEU A 221 12.40 -16.71 -12.71
C LEU A 221 13.36 -17.84 -13.08
N GLN A 222 12.99 -18.64 -14.08
CA GLN A 222 13.82 -19.71 -14.60
C GLN A 222 13.98 -19.56 -16.12
N PHE A 223 15.09 -18.93 -16.52
CA PHE A 223 15.43 -18.63 -17.89
C PHE A 223 16.85 -19.07 -18.21
N THR A 224 17.17 -19.28 -19.48
CA THR A 224 18.47 -19.76 -19.94
C THR A 224 19.57 -18.73 -19.73
N GLU A 225 19.29 -17.44 -19.91
CA GLU A 225 20.27 -16.37 -19.83
C GLU A 225 20.04 -15.44 -18.65
N PRO A 226 21.09 -14.76 -18.15
CA PRO A 226 20.95 -13.63 -17.24
C PRO A 226 20.50 -12.38 -18.00
N GLY A 227 19.98 -11.39 -17.29
CA GLY A 227 19.55 -10.14 -17.87
C GLY A 227 18.39 -9.51 -17.11
N GLU A 228 17.85 -8.46 -17.67
CA GLU A 228 16.71 -7.74 -17.15
C GLU A 228 15.42 -8.30 -17.73
N TYR A 229 14.46 -8.60 -16.85
CA TYR A 229 13.16 -9.18 -17.18
C TYR A 229 12.07 -8.25 -16.74
N ILE A 230 11.23 -7.81 -17.65
CA ILE A 230 10.10 -6.92 -17.41
C ILE A 230 8.84 -7.76 -17.34
N LEU A 231 8.16 -7.69 -16.19
CA LEU A 231 6.88 -8.35 -15.95
C LEU A 231 5.79 -7.29 -15.76
N TYR A 232 4.62 -7.59 -16.28
CA TYR A 232 3.45 -6.76 -16.18
C TYR A 232 2.41 -7.42 -15.29
N LEU A 233 1.91 -6.69 -14.29
CA LEU A 233 0.71 -7.07 -13.55
C LEU A 233 -0.46 -6.31 -14.16
N MET A 234 -1.41 -7.04 -14.75
CA MET A 234 -2.61 -6.50 -15.37
C MET A 234 -3.85 -6.98 -14.62
N HIS A 235 -4.94 -6.25 -14.75
CA HIS A 235 -6.26 -6.67 -14.25
C HIS A 235 -7.29 -6.55 -15.36
N SER A 236 -8.23 -7.48 -15.44
CA SER A 236 -9.24 -7.54 -16.51
C SER A 236 -10.16 -6.31 -16.62
N SER A 237 -10.26 -5.51 -15.54
CA SER A 237 -11.06 -4.28 -15.52
C SER A 237 -10.27 -3.01 -15.79
N MET A 238 -8.94 -3.11 -15.93
CA MET A 238 -8.04 -1.95 -16.11
C MET A 238 -7.38 -2.01 -17.48
N TYR A 239 -7.35 -0.87 -18.17
CA TYR A 239 -6.77 -0.79 -19.50
C TYR A 239 -5.24 -0.83 -19.49
N GLU A 240 -4.62 -0.23 -18.46
CA GLU A 240 -3.17 -0.14 -18.31
C GLU A 240 -2.64 -1.13 -17.28
N PRO A 241 -1.33 -1.50 -17.33
CA PRO A 241 -0.72 -2.31 -16.29
C PRO A 241 -0.88 -1.66 -14.91
N VAL A 242 -1.35 -2.43 -13.95
CA VAL A 242 -1.43 -1.99 -12.54
C VAL A 242 -0.04 -1.77 -11.98
N LYS A 243 0.92 -2.60 -12.39
CA LYS A 243 2.32 -2.48 -11.96
C LYS A 243 3.24 -3.08 -13.02
N VAL A 244 4.35 -2.39 -13.28
CA VAL A 244 5.48 -2.91 -14.06
C VAL A 244 6.60 -3.31 -13.10
N ILE A 245 7.11 -4.51 -13.25
CA ILE A 245 8.09 -5.11 -12.35
C ILE A 245 9.33 -5.49 -13.14
N THR A 246 10.44 -4.82 -12.87
CA THR A 246 11.73 -5.11 -13.52
C THR A 246 12.60 -5.93 -12.57
N LEU A 247 13.05 -7.10 -13.03
CA LEU A 247 13.85 -8.04 -12.24
C LEU A 247 15.15 -8.36 -12.96
N THR A 248 16.29 -8.20 -12.29
CA THR A 248 17.61 -8.51 -12.86
C THR A 248 18.07 -9.89 -12.43
N LYS A 249 18.00 -10.85 -13.36
CA LYS A 249 18.48 -12.21 -13.16
C LYS A 249 19.98 -12.30 -13.41
N THR A 250 20.71 -12.98 -12.53
CA THR A 250 22.17 -13.07 -12.59
C THR A 250 22.69 -14.44 -13.03
N ARG A 251 21.88 -15.50 -12.87
CA ARG A 251 22.32 -16.89 -13.08
C ARG A 251 21.69 -17.50 -14.32
N LYS A 252 22.49 -18.26 -15.07
CA LYS A 252 22.01 -19.06 -16.20
C LYS A 252 21.26 -20.31 -15.72
N ASN A 253 20.22 -20.72 -16.44
CA ASN A 253 19.50 -22.00 -16.29
C ASN A 253 18.96 -22.33 -14.89
N SER A 254 19.13 -21.46 -13.92
CA SER A 254 18.68 -21.69 -12.54
C SER A 254 17.45 -20.87 -12.18
N VAL A 255 16.66 -21.37 -11.24
CA VAL A 255 15.61 -20.57 -10.61
C VAL A 255 16.26 -19.51 -9.73
N GLU A 256 15.85 -18.28 -9.88
CA GLU A 256 16.24 -17.16 -9.03
C GLU A 256 14.98 -16.50 -8.48
N TRP A 257 14.92 -16.33 -7.16
CA TRP A 257 13.76 -15.79 -6.47
C TRP A 257 13.97 -14.33 -6.11
N PHE A 258 12.99 -13.50 -6.46
CA PHE A 258 12.99 -12.07 -6.21
C PHE A 258 11.84 -11.73 -5.25
N THR A 259 12.16 -11.10 -4.14
CA THR A 259 11.15 -10.56 -3.24
C THR A 259 10.50 -9.36 -3.91
N VAL A 260 9.18 -9.32 -3.89
CA VAL A 260 8.39 -8.21 -4.43
C VAL A 260 7.53 -7.63 -3.31
N ASP A 261 7.56 -6.31 -3.19
CA ASP A 261 6.81 -5.61 -2.17
C ASP A 261 5.45 -5.16 -2.73
N ASP A 262 4.44 -5.17 -1.85
CA ASP A 262 3.10 -4.64 -2.09
C ASP A 262 2.41 -5.16 -3.36
N LEU A 263 2.58 -6.45 -3.65
CA LEU A 263 1.91 -7.11 -4.77
C LEU A 263 0.68 -7.88 -4.27
N TYR A 264 -0.39 -7.14 -4.04
CA TYR A 264 -1.67 -7.67 -3.59
C TYR A 264 -2.61 -7.86 -4.78
N LEU A 265 -3.37 -8.94 -4.71
CA LEU A 265 -4.44 -9.29 -5.66
C LEU A 265 -5.77 -9.28 -4.90
N PRO A 266 -6.34 -8.11 -4.60
CA PRO A 266 -7.61 -8.02 -3.90
C PRO A 266 -8.76 -8.49 -4.80
N TYR A 267 -9.82 -8.99 -4.18
CA TYR A 267 -11.09 -9.15 -4.83
C TYR A 267 -11.71 -7.77 -5.05
N GLN A 268 -11.87 -7.36 -6.30
CA GLN A 268 -12.47 -6.07 -6.62
C GLN A 268 -14.00 -6.22 -6.75
N SER A 269 -14.72 -5.63 -5.82
CA SER A 269 -16.18 -5.67 -5.79
C SER A 269 -16.85 -4.47 -6.49
N GLU A 270 -16.09 -3.46 -6.87
CA GLU A 270 -16.60 -2.19 -7.42
C GLU A 270 -17.20 -2.33 -8.83
N ASN A 271 -16.77 -3.34 -9.57
CA ASN A 271 -17.36 -3.67 -10.86
C ASN A 271 -18.34 -4.83 -10.66
N ASN A 272 -19.55 -4.71 -11.17
CA ASN A 272 -20.61 -5.72 -11.11
C ASN A 272 -20.21 -7.10 -11.68
N ASP A 273 -19.06 -7.22 -12.30
CA ASP A 273 -18.48 -8.43 -12.85
C ASP A 273 -17.47 -9.05 -11.88
N ALA A 274 -17.95 -9.41 -10.73
CA ALA A 274 -17.39 -10.46 -9.88
C ALA A 274 -15.86 -10.59 -9.84
N GLY A 275 -15.14 -9.50 -9.60
CA GLY A 275 -13.73 -9.56 -9.22
C GLY A 275 -12.70 -9.68 -10.34
N GLY A 276 -13.08 -10.09 -11.52
CA GLY A 276 -12.17 -10.21 -12.66
C GLY A 276 -10.99 -11.16 -12.45
N SER A 277 -10.05 -11.14 -13.40
CA SER A 277 -8.82 -11.91 -13.38
C SER A 277 -7.60 -10.99 -13.31
N TRP A 278 -6.56 -11.45 -12.64
CA TRP A 278 -5.24 -10.84 -12.64
C TRP A 278 -4.34 -11.59 -13.61
N TYR A 279 -3.49 -10.85 -14.31
CA TYR A 279 -2.52 -11.43 -15.24
C TYR A 279 -1.12 -10.99 -14.83
N LEU A 280 -0.25 -11.97 -14.52
CA LEU A 280 1.18 -11.73 -14.36
C LEU A 280 1.87 -12.28 -15.58
N CYS A 281 2.35 -11.41 -16.45
CA CYS A 281 2.80 -11.78 -17.78
C CYS A 281 4.04 -10.98 -18.24
N TYR A 282 4.66 -11.43 -19.33
CA TYR A 282 5.74 -10.71 -19.98
C TYR A 282 5.69 -10.92 -21.49
N LEU A 283 6.28 -9.97 -22.23
CA LEU A 283 6.44 -10.08 -23.67
C LEU A 283 7.70 -10.89 -24.00
N GLN A 284 7.55 -11.95 -24.76
CA GLN A 284 8.70 -12.76 -25.22
C GLN A 284 9.65 -11.97 -26.13
N SER A 285 9.16 -10.92 -26.79
CA SER A 285 9.97 -10.02 -27.62
C SER A 285 10.91 -9.11 -26.80
N GLN A 286 10.61 -8.89 -25.53
CA GLN A 286 11.41 -8.06 -24.60
C GLN A 286 12.42 -8.88 -23.77
N LEU A 287 12.48 -10.20 -23.98
CA LEU A 287 13.46 -11.03 -23.29
C LEU A 287 14.89 -10.66 -23.71
N PRO A 288 15.88 -10.79 -22.82
CA PRO A 288 17.29 -10.66 -23.15
C PRO A 288 17.68 -11.55 -24.35
N GLU A 289 18.60 -11.08 -25.15
CA GLU A 289 19.02 -11.78 -26.37
C GLU A 289 19.40 -13.24 -26.08
N GLY A 290 18.83 -14.17 -26.86
CA GLY A 290 19.03 -15.61 -26.69
C GLY A 290 18.35 -16.25 -25.49
N SER A 291 17.62 -15.44 -24.66
CA SER A 291 16.97 -15.96 -23.51
C SER A 291 15.68 -16.70 -23.87
N GLN A 292 15.48 -17.85 -23.22
CA GLN A 292 14.29 -18.67 -23.33
C GLN A 292 13.81 -19.08 -21.94
N ALA A 293 12.49 -19.15 -21.76
CA ALA A 293 11.90 -19.67 -20.54
C ALA A 293 12.15 -21.18 -20.43
N ILE A 294 12.39 -21.65 -19.22
CA ILE A 294 12.56 -23.07 -18.93
C ILE A 294 11.29 -23.55 -18.26
N ARG A 295 10.63 -24.53 -18.84
CA ARG A 295 9.40 -25.09 -18.29
C ARG A 295 9.66 -26.23 -17.33
N LYS A 296 8.81 -26.33 -16.33
CA LYS A 296 8.70 -27.48 -15.45
C LYS A 296 7.70 -28.48 -16.04
N ASP A 297 7.98 -29.77 -15.86
CA ASP A 297 7.04 -30.83 -16.17
C ASP A 297 5.87 -30.85 -15.17
N LYS A 298 4.81 -30.16 -15.50
CA LYS A 298 3.59 -30.06 -14.70
C LYS A 298 2.38 -29.93 -15.62
N ASP A 299 1.38 -30.75 -15.37
CA ASP A 299 0.07 -30.63 -16.00
C ASP A 299 -0.81 -29.71 -15.17
N TRP A 300 -1.08 -28.52 -15.70
CA TRP A 300 -1.89 -27.49 -15.03
C TRP A 300 -3.41 -27.76 -15.11
N SER A 301 -3.83 -28.73 -15.96
CA SER A 301 -5.23 -29.12 -16.06
C SER A 301 -5.68 -30.10 -14.98
N LYS A 302 -4.74 -30.63 -14.19
CA LYS A 302 -4.99 -31.70 -13.21
C LYS A 302 -4.43 -31.36 -11.84
N GLU A 303 -5.08 -31.93 -10.85
CA GLU A 303 -4.52 -31.96 -9.50
C GLU A 303 -3.16 -32.70 -9.47
N PRO A 304 -2.17 -32.19 -8.74
CA PRO A 304 -0.93 -32.91 -8.53
C PRO A 304 -1.17 -34.29 -7.93
N CYS A 305 -0.44 -35.28 -8.40
CA CYS A 305 -0.57 -36.65 -7.91
C CYS A 305 -0.13 -36.77 -6.44
N LYS A 306 -1.06 -37.12 -5.55
CA LYS A 306 -0.80 -37.26 -4.11
C LYS A 306 0.25 -38.33 -3.80
N SER A 307 0.30 -39.39 -4.57
CA SER A 307 1.23 -40.52 -4.38
C SER A 307 2.60 -40.26 -5.03
N CYS A 308 2.65 -39.46 -6.12
CA CYS A 308 3.86 -39.18 -6.86
C CYS A 308 4.71 -38.07 -6.22
N SER A 309 4.06 -37.00 -5.72
CA SER A 309 4.72 -35.90 -5.03
C SER A 309 3.79 -35.35 -3.92
N ARG A 310 4.02 -35.81 -2.70
CA ARG A 310 3.26 -35.37 -1.55
C ARG A 310 3.46 -33.88 -1.24
N SER A 311 4.66 -33.36 -1.44
CA SER A 311 5.00 -31.95 -1.20
C SER A 311 4.25 -31.04 -2.17
N GLU A 312 4.24 -31.38 -3.44
CA GLU A 312 3.53 -30.62 -4.48
C GLU A 312 2.02 -30.64 -4.27
N TYR A 313 1.46 -31.83 -3.99
CA TYR A 313 0.03 -31.97 -3.65
C TYR A 313 -0.36 -31.16 -2.42
N THR A 314 0.46 -31.18 -1.37
CA THR A 314 0.17 -30.42 -0.14
C THR A 314 0.27 -28.91 -0.38
N SER A 315 1.26 -28.47 -1.18
CA SER A 315 1.37 -27.06 -1.57
C SER A 315 0.14 -26.62 -2.37
N TRP A 316 -0.20 -27.38 -3.42
CA TRP A 316 -1.37 -27.10 -4.25
C TRP A 316 -2.66 -27.06 -3.42
N LEU A 317 -2.90 -28.04 -2.56
CA LEU A 317 -4.10 -28.09 -1.72
C LEU A 317 -4.23 -26.91 -0.77
N SER A 318 -3.12 -26.28 -0.39
CA SER A 318 -3.12 -25.15 0.53
C SER A 318 -3.62 -23.86 -0.13
N TRP A 319 -3.32 -23.63 -1.42
CA TRP A 319 -3.67 -22.40 -2.12
C TRP A 319 -4.84 -22.56 -3.11
N SER A 320 -5.04 -23.74 -3.71
CA SER A 320 -6.07 -23.98 -4.73
C SER A 320 -7.52 -23.78 -4.24
N LYS A 321 -7.71 -23.66 -2.93
CA LYS A 321 -9.00 -23.28 -2.33
C LYS A 321 -9.32 -21.80 -2.46
N TYR A 322 -8.33 -20.98 -2.74
CA TYR A 322 -8.44 -19.53 -2.68
C TYR A 322 -8.15 -18.84 -4.00
N LEU A 323 -7.54 -19.55 -4.93
CA LEU A 323 -7.25 -19.02 -6.26
C LEU A 323 -7.11 -20.15 -7.26
N GLU A 324 -7.41 -19.83 -8.52
CA GLU A 324 -7.10 -20.65 -9.66
C GLU A 324 -5.97 -19.98 -10.46
N VAL A 325 -5.12 -20.77 -11.09
CA VAL A 325 -3.97 -20.29 -11.86
C VAL A 325 -3.93 -21.02 -13.18
N HIS A 326 -3.99 -20.26 -14.28
CA HIS A 326 -4.01 -20.79 -15.62
C HIS A 326 -2.86 -20.19 -16.44
N PRO A 327 -1.92 -20.99 -16.95
CA PRO A 327 -0.93 -20.50 -17.90
C PRO A 327 -1.63 -20.13 -19.22
N PHE A 328 -1.30 -18.96 -19.75
CA PHE A 328 -1.91 -18.45 -20.98
C PHE A 328 -0.87 -17.80 -21.89
N TYR A 329 -1.26 -17.62 -23.14
CA TYR A 329 -0.55 -16.77 -24.07
C TYR A 329 -1.51 -16.01 -24.98
N VAL A 330 -1.01 -14.90 -25.52
CA VAL A 330 -1.68 -14.10 -26.55
C VAL A 330 -0.71 -13.90 -27.69
N ASN A 331 -1.18 -14.14 -28.92
CA ASN A 331 -0.34 -13.95 -30.10
C ASN A 331 0.04 -12.48 -30.28
N GLU A 332 1.27 -12.20 -30.72
CA GLU A 332 1.80 -10.83 -30.91
C GLU A 332 0.84 -9.96 -31.77
N GLU A 333 0.24 -10.54 -32.79
CA GLU A 333 -0.67 -9.85 -33.73
C GLU A 333 -1.96 -9.31 -33.06
N MET A 334 -2.30 -9.84 -31.87
CA MET A 334 -3.50 -9.48 -31.11
C MET A 334 -3.19 -8.49 -29.96
N LEU A 335 -1.95 -8.01 -29.86
CA LEU A 335 -1.52 -7.10 -28.82
C LEU A 335 -1.53 -5.65 -29.31
N ASN A 336 -1.86 -4.74 -28.40
CA ASN A 336 -1.74 -3.30 -28.64
C ASN A 336 -0.29 -2.84 -28.55
N GLU A 337 0.13 -1.87 -29.36
CA GLU A 337 1.48 -1.30 -29.32
C GLU A 337 1.83 -0.66 -27.96
N SER A 338 0.84 -0.17 -27.23
CA SER A 338 1.01 0.55 -25.95
C SER A 338 0.98 -0.33 -24.69
N MET A 339 1.00 -1.67 -24.82
CA MET A 339 0.80 -2.57 -23.68
C MET A 339 -0.51 -2.33 -22.88
N ALA A 340 -1.51 -1.76 -23.51
CA ALA A 340 -2.84 -1.72 -22.96
C ALA A 340 -3.45 -3.14 -22.87
N LEU A 341 -4.44 -3.32 -22.00
CA LEU A 341 -5.13 -4.59 -21.89
C LEU A 341 -5.66 -5.02 -23.28
N TRP A 342 -5.32 -6.23 -23.64
CA TRP A 342 -5.81 -6.87 -24.84
C TRP A 342 -7.24 -7.39 -24.66
N ASP A 343 -7.88 -7.80 -25.76
CA ASP A 343 -9.13 -8.49 -25.67
C ASP A 343 -8.92 -9.89 -25.06
N VAL A 344 -9.50 -10.12 -23.89
CA VAL A 344 -9.34 -11.38 -23.13
C VAL A 344 -9.90 -12.59 -23.87
N GLU A 345 -10.76 -12.39 -24.87
CA GLU A 345 -11.21 -13.47 -25.76
C GLU A 345 -10.07 -14.07 -26.61
N ASN A 346 -8.97 -13.32 -26.78
CA ASN A 346 -7.78 -13.78 -27.48
C ASN A 346 -6.82 -14.61 -26.60
N ASN A 347 -7.15 -14.86 -25.34
CA ASN A 347 -6.36 -15.72 -24.46
C ASN A 347 -6.45 -17.17 -24.94
N GLU A 348 -5.28 -17.74 -25.20
CA GLU A 348 -5.14 -19.17 -25.42
C GLU A 348 -4.48 -19.82 -24.20
N TYR A 349 -5.10 -20.85 -23.64
CA TYR A 349 -4.64 -21.51 -22.44
C TYR A 349 -3.79 -22.73 -22.77
N THR A 350 -2.69 -22.89 -22.03
CA THR A 350 -1.80 -24.03 -22.12
C THR A 350 -1.73 -24.73 -20.78
N TYR A 351 -1.60 -26.05 -20.79
CA TYR A 351 -1.59 -26.83 -19.54
C TYR A 351 -0.25 -27.50 -19.26
N ASP A 352 0.73 -27.32 -20.12
CA ASP A 352 2.02 -28.02 -20.08
C ASP A 352 3.21 -27.10 -19.82
N THR A 353 3.00 -25.80 -19.58
CA THR A 353 4.09 -24.84 -19.38
C THR A 353 3.79 -23.85 -18.25
N ASN A 354 4.85 -23.37 -17.61
CA ASN A 354 4.81 -22.28 -16.63
C ASN A 354 5.55 -21.02 -17.12
N TYR A 355 5.94 -20.98 -18.39
CA TYR A 355 6.67 -19.87 -19.01
C TYR A 355 7.88 -19.36 -18.20
N GLY A 356 8.55 -20.26 -17.46
CA GLY A 356 9.71 -19.92 -16.64
C GLY A 356 9.38 -19.14 -15.37
N ILE A 357 8.12 -18.95 -15.05
CA ILE A 357 7.66 -18.23 -13.85
C ILE A 357 7.21 -19.23 -12.77
N ASN A 358 7.55 -18.93 -11.51
CA ASN A 358 6.94 -19.52 -10.32
C ASN A 358 6.60 -18.41 -9.34
N LEU A 359 5.60 -18.61 -8.50
CA LEU A 359 5.17 -17.61 -7.51
C LEU A 359 5.21 -18.22 -6.12
N GLU A 360 5.69 -17.43 -5.15
CA GLU A 360 5.47 -17.69 -3.73
C GLU A 360 4.37 -16.75 -3.27
N ILE A 361 3.27 -17.32 -2.81
CA ILE A 361 2.05 -16.62 -2.47
C ILE A 361 1.65 -16.82 -1.02
N SER A 362 0.96 -15.83 -0.47
CA SER A 362 0.23 -15.93 0.78
C SER A 362 -1.22 -15.51 0.57
N VAL A 363 -2.13 -16.14 1.28
CA VAL A 363 -3.55 -15.78 1.29
C VAL A 363 -3.94 -15.47 2.72
N SER A 364 -4.55 -14.34 2.94
CA SER A 364 -4.95 -13.86 4.26
C SER A 364 -6.32 -13.22 4.24
N CYS A 365 -6.93 -13.15 5.41
CA CYS A 365 -8.10 -12.33 5.60
C CYS A 365 -7.70 -10.85 5.64
N ASP A 366 -8.32 -10.03 4.81
CA ASP A 366 -8.10 -8.60 4.71
C ASP A 366 -9.45 -7.87 4.81
N ILE A 367 -9.58 -7.00 5.79
CA ILE A 367 -10.81 -6.24 6.02
C ILE A 367 -10.70 -4.81 5.52
N THR A 368 -9.65 -4.46 4.80
CA THR A 368 -9.43 -3.09 4.31
C THR A 368 -10.64 -2.58 3.53
N ASP A 369 -11.12 -3.37 2.58
CA ASP A 369 -12.26 -2.97 1.74
C ASP A 369 -13.55 -2.79 2.57
N PHE A 370 -13.78 -3.61 3.59
CA PHE A 370 -14.89 -3.42 4.54
C PHE A 370 -14.80 -2.14 5.34
N ILE A 371 -13.58 -1.77 5.76
CA ILE A 371 -13.34 -0.49 6.47
C ILE A 371 -13.60 0.66 5.51
N VAL A 372 -13.12 0.59 4.28
CA VAL A 372 -13.30 1.62 3.26
C VAL A 372 -14.77 1.77 2.87
N GLU A 373 -15.49 0.66 2.63
CA GLU A 373 -16.93 0.69 2.32
C GLU A 373 -17.76 1.34 3.44
N GLN A 374 -17.36 1.14 4.69
CA GLN A 374 -18.04 1.66 5.87
C GLN A 374 -17.35 2.88 6.49
N ARG A 375 -16.52 3.60 5.70
CA ARG A 375 -15.65 4.67 6.22
C ARG A 375 -16.38 5.74 7.03
N ALA A 376 -17.64 6.03 6.73
CA ALA A 376 -18.42 7.04 7.44
C ALA A 376 -18.53 6.78 8.96
N ILE A 377 -18.54 5.50 9.39
CA ILE A 377 -18.62 5.18 10.83
C ILE A 377 -17.35 5.54 11.61
N PHE A 378 -16.21 5.69 10.90
CA PHE A 378 -14.93 6.02 11.49
C PHE A 378 -14.66 7.53 11.60
N GLN A 379 -15.53 8.35 11.02
CA GLN A 379 -15.39 9.80 11.00
C GLN A 379 -15.05 10.39 12.37
N ASP A 380 -15.79 10.02 13.40
CA ASP A 380 -15.65 10.59 14.75
C ASP A 380 -14.31 10.21 15.40
N ILE A 381 -13.83 8.97 15.23
CA ILE A 381 -12.53 8.57 15.77
C ILE A 381 -11.37 9.18 14.99
N ILE A 382 -11.49 9.32 13.67
CA ILE A 382 -10.47 9.97 12.84
C ILE A 382 -10.37 11.45 13.21
N ALA A 383 -11.49 12.15 13.27
CA ALA A 383 -11.56 13.56 13.67
C ALA A 383 -10.83 13.82 14.99
N LYS A 384 -11.19 13.06 16.02
CA LYS A 384 -10.61 13.22 17.36
C LYS A 384 -9.15 12.78 17.42
N GLN A 385 -8.77 11.72 16.68
CA GLN A 385 -7.37 11.26 16.66
C GLN A 385 -6.46 12.30 16.02
N VAL A 386 -6.85 12.86 14.87
CA VAL A 386 -6.10 13.93 14.20
C VAL A 386 -6.02 15.16 15.12
N ALA A 387 -7.15 15.54 15.74
CA ALA A 387 -7.18 16.67 16.68
C ALA A 387 -6.20 16.47 17.83
N ILE A 388 -6.20 15.31 18.48
CA ILE A 388 -5.29 15.01 19.61
C ILE A 388 -3.83 15.06 19.15
N ASP A 389 -3.50 14.44 18.03
CA ASP A 389 -2.11 14.36 17.57
C ASP A 389 -1.58 15.74 17.15
N MET A 390 -2.38 16.55 16.43
CA MET A 390 -2.02 17.91 16.03
C MET A 390 -1.96 18.89 17.21
N LEU A 391 -2.90 18.84 18.14
CA LEU A 391 -2.88 19.68 19.33
C LEU A 391 -1.71 19.36 20.24
N ARG A 392 -1.32 18.08 20.37
CA ARG A 392 -0.11 17.72 21.11
C ARG A 392 1.15 18.27 20.44
N GLU A 393 1.24 18.15 19.13
CA GLU A 393 2.37 18.73 18.37
C GLU A 393 2.41 20.24 18.54
N PHE A 394 1.27 20.93 18.47
CA PHE A 394 1.16 22.35 18.72
C PHE A 394 1.60 22.73 20.14
N ALA A 395 1.14 22.01 21.16
CA ALA A 395 1.48 22.26 22.56
C ALA A 395 2.98 22.09 22.87
N TYR A 396 3.68 21.19 22.15
CA TYR A 396 5.08 20.88 22.39
C TYR A 396 6.06 21.56 21.42
N ASN A 397 5.55 22.23 20.36
CA ASN A 397 6.41 22.86 19.37
C ASN A 397 7.14 24.10 19.94
N ALA A 398 8.46 24.15 19.71
CA ALA A 398 9.29 25.25 20.17
C ALA A 398 9.03 26.58 19.44
N ASN A 399 8.56 26.51 18.18
CA ASN A 399 8.38 27.69 17.32
C ASN A 399 7.17 28.54 17.71
N VAL A 400 6.23 27.99 18.47
CA VAL A 400 5.04 28.70 18.97
C VAL A 400 5.38 29.59 20.17
N ARG A 401 6.61 29.57 20.67
CA ARG A 401 7.03 30.14 21.96
C ARG A 401 7.56 31.56 21.82
N THR A 402 6.74 32.55 22.16
CA THR A 402 7.18 33.95 22.27
C THR A 402 7.40 34.43 23.69
N ASN A 403 6.84 33.80 24.73
CA ASN A 403 7.00 34.25 26.13
C ASN A 403 6.89 33.09 27.13
N ARG A 404 7.88 32.90 28.02
CA ARG A 404 7.99 31.72 28.92
C ARG A 404 6.79 31.51 29.88
N HIS A 405 6.17 32.56 30.38
CA HIS A 405 5.07 32.46 31.35
C HIS A 405 3.70 32.19 30.69
N SER A 406 3.40 32.88 29.61
CA SER A 406 2.13 32.66 28.87
C SER A 406 2.09 31.31 28.15
N ILE A 407 3.25 30.79 27.78
CA ILE A 407 3.40 29.50 27.09
C ILE A 407 3.03 28.31 27.97
N ASN A 408 3.51 28.31 29.22
CA ASN A 408 3.20 27.19 30.12
C ASN A 408 1.70 27.14 30.43
N ALA A 409 1.05 28.29 30.57
CA ALA A 409 -0.38 28.37 30.77
C ALA A 409 -1.12 27.82 29.53
N SER A 410 -0.85 28.35 28.35
CA SER A 410 -1.50 27.88 27.10
C SER A 410 -1.23 26.39 26.80
N ARG A 411 -0.04 25.91 27.09
CA ARG A 411 0.30 24.49 26.95
C ARG A 411 -0.50 23.62 27.91
N ILE A 412 -0.61 24.04 29.16
CA ILE A 412 -1.38 23.33 30.18
C ILE A 412 -2.85 23.30 29.78
N ASP A 413 -3.40 24.41 29.29
CA ASP A 413 -4.80 24.49 28.84
C ASP A 413 -5.07 23.54 27.68
N ILE A 414 -4.20 23.50 26.67
CA ILE A 414 -4.34 22.57 25.54
C ILE A 414 -4.26 21.12 26.00
N LEU A 415 -3.30 20.78 26.88
CA LEU A 415 -3.20 19.41 27.41
C LEU A 415 -4.40 19.04 28.26
N TYR A 416 -4.98 20.01 28.95
CA TYR A 416 -6.23 19.83 29.70
C TYR A 416 -7.42 19.53 28.81
N GLU A 417 -7.54 20.23 27.67
CA GLU A 417 -8.56 19.96 26.67
C GLU A 417 -8.40 18.57 26.01
N ILE A 418 -7.13 18.10 25.86
CA ILE A 418 -6.86 16.77 25.32
C ILE A 418 -7.16 15.68 26.35
N ASP A 419 -6.58 15.77 27.55
CA ASP A 419 -6.57 14.66 28.51
C ASP A 419 -7.67 14.79 29.59
N GLY A 420 -8.24 15.99 29.76
CA GLY A 420 -9.24 16.28 30.77
C GLY A 420 -8.66 16.48 32.16
N ASP A 421 -9.52 16.78 33.14
CA ASP A 421 -9.16 16.90 34.55
C ASP A 421 -9.30 15.54 35.25
N SER A 422 -8.15 14.98 35.68
CA SER A 422 -8.14 13.74 36.44
C SER A 422 -8.81 13.88 37.84
N SER A 423 -8.96 15.11 38.32
CA SER A 423 -9.51 15.39 39.65
C SER A 423 -11.03 15.64 39.66
N SER A 424 -11.61 15.97 38.51
CA SER A 424 -13.07 16.20 38.41
C SER A 424 -13.67 15.31 37.31
N MET A 425 -14.61 14.44 37.67
CA MET A 425 -15.40 13.64 36.71
C MET A 425 -16.24 14.46 35.73
N LYS A 426 -16.14 15.80 35.74
CA LYS A 426 -16.99 16.72 34.99
C LYS A 426 -16.42 17.22 33.69
N GLN A 427 -15.13 17.11 33.45
CA GLN A 427 -14.49 17.52 32.18
C GLN A 427 -13.81 16.33 31.50
N SER A 428 -14.52 15.77 30.54
CA SER A 428 -13.96 14.72 29.68
C SER A 428 -13.19 15.37 28.53
N GLY A 429 -11.85 15.23 28.54
CA GLY A 429 -11.02 15.68 27.43
C GLY A 429 -11.28 14.88 26.13
N LEU A 430 -10.67 15.34 25.03
CA LEU A 430 -10.79 14.70 23.71
C LEU A 430 -10.37 13.22 23.76
N SER A 431 -9.37 12.86 24.55
CA SER A 431 -8.92 11.47 24.73
C SER A 431 -10.01 10.58 25.31
N HIS A 432 -10.79 11.08 26.27
CA HIS A 432 -11.93 10.33 26.82
C HIS A 432 -13.07 10.20 25.80
N GLN A 433 -13.40 11.29 25.08
CA GLN A 433 -14.40 11.26 24.02
C GLN A 433 -14.01 10.29 22.89
N LEU A 434 -12.72 10.26 22.52
CA LEU A 434 -12.19 9.29 21.56
C LEU A 434 -12.41 7.84 22.04
N ASN A 435 -12.13 7.56 23.31
CA ASN A 435 -12.35 6.23 23.90
C ASN A 435 -13.84 5.82 23.88
N LEU A 436 -14.76 6.78 24.10
CA LEU A 436 -16.20 6.53 23.99
C LEU A 436 -16.60 6.26 22.54
N ALA A 437 -16.05 7.03 21.59
CA ALA A 437 -16.28 6.83 20.17
C ALA A 437 -15.83 5.42 19.71
N TYR A 438 -14.65 4.95 20.14
CA TYR A 438 -14.19 3.57 19.86
C TYR A 438 -15.16 2.51 20.39
N LYS A 439 -15.76 2.75 21.57
CA LYS A 439 -16.74 1.81 22.13
C LYS A 439 -18.05 1.78 21.35
N ALA A 440 -18.43 2.91 20.77
CA ALA A 440 -19.70 3.07 20.06
C ALA A 440 -19.67 2.46 18.65
N ILE A 441 -18.51 2.42 17.97
CA ILE A 441 -18.38 1.91 16.62
C ILE A 441 -18.69 0.42 16.56
N LYS A 442 -19.53 0.06 15.60
CA LYS A 442 -19.85 -1.32 15.25
C LYS A 442 -19.71 -1.48 13.75
N LEU A 443 -18.66 -2.15 13.33
CA LEU A 443 -18.47 -2.55 11.93
C LEU A 443 -19.45 -3.67 11.59
N SER A 444 -20.20 -3.53 10.50
CA SER A 444 -20.98 -4.64 9.97
C SER A 444 -20.04 -5.66 9.33
N THR A 445 -20.17 -6.90 9.71
CA THR A 445 -19.42 -8.02 9.11
C THR A 445 -20.29 -8.82 8.14
N GLU A 446 -21.42 -8.28 7.74
CA GLU A 446 -22.31 -8.89 6.75
C GLU A 446 -21.62 -8.93 5.39
N GLY A 447 -21.62 -10.08 4.75
CA GLY A 447 -20.91 -10.31 3.47
C GLY A 447 -19.46 -10.76 3.62
N LEU A 448 -18.85 -10.70 4.82
CA LEU A 448 -17.52 -11.27 5.04
C LEU A 448 -17.56 -12.79 4.99
N ASP A 449 -16.57 -13.41 4.35
CA ASP A 449 -16.48 -14.86 4.31
C ASP A 449 -16.40 -15.46 5.73
N ARG A 450 -17.07 -16.60 5.92
CA ARG A 450 -17.14 -17.27 7.22
C ARG A 450 -15.76 -17.67 7.75
N VAL A 451 -14.81 -17.93 6.87
CA VAL A 451 -13.43 -18.27 7.24
C VAL A 451 -12.74 -17.09 7.93
N CYS A 452 -13.09 -15.85 7.52
CA CYS A 452 -12.54 -14.62 8.07
C CYS A 452 -13.36 -14.04 9.24
N LEU A 453 -14.50 -14.65 9.57
CA LEU A 453 -15.27 -14.25 10.75
C LEU A 453 -14.64 -14.81 12.03
N PRO A 454 -14.70 -14.04 13.16
CA PRO A 454 -14.36 -14.55 14.45
C PRO A 454 -15.19 -15.80 14.77
N CYS A 455 -14.53 -16.88 15.13
CA CYS A 455 -15.22 -18.01 15.73
C CYS A 455 -15.91 -17.48 16.99
N LYS A 456 -17.21 -17.21 16.91
CA LYS A 456 -18.00 -17.00 18.12
C LYS A 456 -17.78 -18.26 18.94
N ASN A 457 -17.04 -18.17 20.05
CA ASN A 457 -17.05 -19.15 21.11
C ASN A 457 -18.48 -19.17 21.71
N ASN A 458 -19.42 -19.71 20.98
CA ASN A 458 -20.61 -20.25 21.53
C ASN A 458 -20.18 -21.53 22.26
N GLY A 459 -19.54 -21.33 23.43
CA GLY A 459 -19.35 -22.42 24.35
C GLY A 459 -20.71 -23.07 24.52
N ILE A 460 -20.82 -24.30 24.04
CA ILE A 460 -21.97 -25.17 24.32
C ILE A 460 -22.01 -25.25 25.83
N LYS A 461 -22.87 -24.44 26.43
CA LYS A 461 -23.18 -24.57 27.86
C LYS A 461 -23.98 -25.88 27.98
N TYR A 462 -23.30 -26.98 28.23
CA TYR A 462 -23.97 -28.17 28.69
C TYR A 462 -24.63 -27.80 30.02
N ARG A 463 -25.93 -27.59 30.01
CA ARG A 463 -26.72 -27.71 31.24
C ARG A 463 -26.77 -29.21 31.55
N THR A 464 -26.02 -29.63 32.53
CA THR A 464 -26.32 -30.88 33.21
C THR A 464 -27.68 -30.71 33.85
N VAL A 465 -28.63 -31.55 33.42
CA VAL A 465 -29.95 -31.72 34.03
C VAL A 465 -29.77 -32.45 35.34
#